data_3dad3c24982cdac78cdd2a377cea4bfc
#
_entry.id   3dad3c24982cdac78cdd2a377cea4bfc
#
_cell.length_a   1.000
_cell.length_b   1.000
_cell.length_c   1.000
_cell.angle_alpha   90.00
_cell.angle_beta   90.00
_cell.angle_gamma   90.00
#
_symmetry.space_group_name_H-M   'P 1'
#
loop_
_entity.id
_entity.type
_entity.pdbx_description
1 polymer ?
#
loop_
_entity_poly.entity_id
_entity_poly.type
_entity_poly.pdbx_seq_one_letter_code
_entity_poly.pdbx_strand_id
1 'polypeptide(L)'
;IELGYIGLKTLMGMPIKDTLVLTDKISEDQITTDIASNQDYQYSDRKEFQAVSLGKKLNEYNIKRYQLSYLPTVAMSGAYTKNAQRNQFTFFKSGDWFTTSFIGLNISAPIFDGFARKARITKAKIDLQQTENQLQNLRLTIDAEVTQAKMNFATAISTLNYQKKNMQLAE
;
A
#
# COMPACT_ATOMS: atom_id res chain seq x y z
N ILE A 1 34.69 -2.42 8.90
CA ILE A 1 34.56 -1.78 7.58
C ILE A 1 34.03 -2.80 6.55
N GLU A 2 34.63 -4.00 6.41
CA GLU A 2 34.20 -5.02 5.43
C GLU A 2 32.74 -5.46 5.59
N LEU A 3 32.28 -5.68 6.81
CA LEU A 3 30.88 -6.02 7.11
C LEU A 3 29.92 -4.92 6.63
N GLY A 4 30.31 -3.65 6.72
CA GLY A 4 29.54 -2.51 6.20
C GLY A 4 29.41 -2.55 4.68
N TYR A 5 30.47 -2.88 3.95
CA TYR A 5 30.44 -3.04 2.49
C TYR A 5 29.54 -4.22 2.06
N ILE A 6 29.59 -5.35 2.78
CA ILE A 6 28.71 -6.50 2.54
C ILE A 6 27.24 -6.10 2.73
N GLY A 7 26.93 -5.41 3.84
CA GLY A 7 25.58 -4.91 4.11
C GLY A 7 25.07 -3.97 3.01
N LEU A 8 25.90 -3.03 2.57
CA LEU A 8 25.55 -2.07 1.52
C LEU A 8 25.32 -2.77 0.18
N LYS A 9 26.19 -3.71 -0.22
CA LYS A 9 26.02 -4.51 -1.44
C LYS A 9 24.72 -5.31 -1.41
N THR A 10 24.39 -5.90 -0.25
CA THR A 10 23.15 -6.68 -0.07
C THR A 10 21.91 -5.78 -0.24
N LEU A 11 21.90 -4.57 0.35
CA LEU A 11 20.81 -3.61 0.22
C LEU A 11 20.63 -3.09 -1.22
N MET A 12 21.73 -2.96 -1.96
CA MET A 12 21.74 -2.56 -3.37
C MET A 12 21.44 -3.72 -4.34
N GLY A 13 21.33 -4.95 -3.84
CA GLY A 13 21.15 -6.15 -4.69
C GLY A 13 22.39 -6.48 -5.53
N MET A 14 23.59 -5.99 -5.14
CA MET A 14 24.84 -6.27 -5.85
C MET A 14 25.43 -7.61 -5.41
N PRO A 15 26.10 -8.36 -6.34
CA PRO A 15 26.86 -9.52 -5.97
C PRO A 15 27.97 -9.18 -4.98
N ILE A 16 28.16 -9.99 -3.93
CA ILE A 16 29.13 -9.73 -2.85
C ILE A 16 30.56 -9.63 -3.39
N LYS A 17 30.85 -10.32 -4.50
CA LYS A 17 32.18 -10.39 -5.13
C LYS A 17 32.54 -9.14 -5.93
N ASP A 18 31.58 -8.29 -6.30
CA ASP A 18 31.83 -7.10 -7.09
C ASP A 18 32.54 -6.04 -6.25
N THR A 19 33.39 -5.23 -6.89
CA THR A 19 34.13 -4.17 -6.20
C THR A 19 33.21 -2.95 -6.05
N LEU A 20 33.03 -2.47 -4.80
CA LEU A 20 32.30 -1.23 -4.50
C LEU A 20 33.31 -0.19 -4.01
N VAL A 21 33.38 0.94 -4.70
CA VAL A 21 34.21 2.07 -4.31
C VAL A 21 33.31 3.23 -3.92
N LEU A 22 33.42 3.68 -2.66
CA LEU A 22 32.72 4.86 -2.18
C LEU A 22 33.55 6.09 -2.56
N THR A 23 33.00 6.97 -3.40
CA THR A 23 33.68 8.18 -3.91
C THR A 23 33.42 9.39 -3.02
N ASP A 24 32.31 9.40 -2.30
CA ASP A 24 31.93 10.52 -1.46
C ASP A 24 32.59 10.45 -0.08
N LYS A 25 33.26 11.53 0.29
CA LYS A 25 33.76 11.75 1.65
C LYS A 25 32.75 12.61 2.38
N ILE A 26 32.08 12.03 3.37
CA ILE A 26 31.17 12.78 4.24
C ILE A 26 32.01 13.64 5.17
N SER A 27 31.94 15.01 5.03
CA SER A 27 32.58 15.94 5.96
C SER A 27 31.71 16.08 7.24
N GLU A 28 32.35 16.21 8.38
CA GLU A 28 31.67 16.36 9.68
C GLU A 28 30.72 17.57 9.72
N ASP A 29 31.10 18.67 9.03
CA ASP A 29 30.29 19.87 8.95
C ASP A 29 28.99 19.66 8.16
N GLN A 30 28.99 18.79 7.13
CA GLN A 30 27.80 18.45 6.39
C GLN A 30 26.82 17.63 7.25
N ILE A 31 27.33 16.65 8.02
CA ILE A 31 26.51 15.82 8.89
C ILE A 31 25.81 16.64 9.98
N THR A 32 26.52 17.57 10.59
CA THR A 32 25.97 18.45 11.65
C THR A 32 24.96 19.45 11.12
N THR A 33 25.14 19.97 9.91
CA THR A 33 24.26 20.96 9.29
C THR A 33 22.97 20.36 8.78
N ASP A 34 23.01 19.18 8.13
CA ASP A 34 21.82 18.53 7.56
C ASP A 34 20.87 17.99 8.62
N ILE A 35 21.38 17.60 9.79
CA ILE A 35 20.54 17.08 10.89
C ILE A 35 20.07 18.18 11.84
N ALA A 36 20.84 19.27 11.96
CA ALA A 36 20.38 20.47 12.65
C ALA A 36 19.29 21.22 11.88
N SER A 37 19.19 21.05 10.55
CA SER A 37 18.03 21.52 9.78
C SER A 37 16.83 20.66 10.22
N ASN A 38 15.96 21.22 11.05
CA ASN A 38 14.64 20.69 11.40
C ASN A 38 13.78 20.61 10.13
N GLN A 39 14.07 19.67 9.23
CA GLN A 39 13.09 19.30 8.22
C GLN A 39 11.96 18.62 8.96
N ASP A 40 10.80 19.28 8.97
CA ASP A 40 9.57 18.70 9.50
C ASP A 40 9.34 17.38 8.80
N TYR A 41 9.53 16.30 9.54
CA TYR A 41 9.30 14.96 9.07
C TYR A 41 7.82 14.79 8.70
N GLN A 42 7.55 14.42 7.44
CA GLN A 42 6.20 14.16 6.98
C GLN A 42 5.91 12.66 7.00
N TYR A 43 4.87 12.24 7.72
CA TYR A 43 4.42 10.84 7.73
C TYR A 43 4.11 10.30 6.34
N SER A 44 3.65 11.20 5.43
CA SER A 44 3.35 10.86 4.03
C SER A 44 4.55 10.32 3.24
N ASP A 45 5.77 10.54 3.69
CA ASP A 45 6.97 10.07 2.98
C ASP A 45 7.23 8.59 3.22
N ARG A 46 6.70 8.05 4.32
CA ARG A 46 6.79 6.62 4.63
C ARG A 46 5.79 5.79 3.83
N LYS A 47 6.29 4.76 3.16
CA LYS A 47 5.46 3.87 2.32
C LYS A 47 4.45 3.08 3.13
N GLU A 48 4.81 2.67 4.33
CA GLU A 48 3.92 2.00 5.27
C GLU A 48 2.73 2.90 5.64
N PHE A 49 2.99 4.18 5.89
CA PHE A 49 1.93 5.14 6.21
C PHE A 49 1.01 5.37 5.01
N GLN A 50 1.57 5.49 3.80
CA GLN A 50 0.79 5.59 2.56
C GLN A 50 -0.11 4.36 2.37
N ALA A 51 0.42 3.14 2.59
CA ALA A 51 -0.33 1.90 2.44
C ALA A 51 -1.52 1.82 3.40
N VAL A 52 -1.32 2.12 4.69
CA VAL A 52 -2.41 2.12 5.68
C VAL A 52 -3.43 3.23 5.39
N SER A 53 -2.99 4.41 4.94
CA SER A 53 -3.88 5.52 4.57
C SER A 53 -4.74 5.20 3.34
N LEU A 54 -4.22 4.46 2.37
CA LEU A 54 -4.99 3.92 1.24
C LEU A 54 -5.98 2.86 1.71
N GLY A 55 -5.61 2.00 2.67
CA GLY A 55 -6.51 1.05 3.32
C GLY A 55 -7.69 1.75 4.01
N LYS A 56 -7.45 2.89 4.68
CA LYS A 56 -8.51 3.72 5.24
C LYS A 56 -9.50 4.18 4.16
N LYS A 57 -9.01 4.75 3.04
CA LYS A 57 -9.85 5.16 1.91
C LYS A 57 -10.67 3.99 1.34
N LEU A 58 -10.06 2.81 1.24
CA LEU A 58 -10.75 1.61 0.78
C LEU A 58 -11.93 1.26 1.70
N ASN A 59 -11.75 1.33 3.02
CA ASN A 59 -12.81 1.07 4.00
C ASN A 59 -13.93 2.14 3.93
N GLU A 60 -13.60 3.42 3.71
CA GLU A 60 -14.58 4.47 3.46
C GLU A 60 -15.42 4.18 2.20
N TYR A 61 -14.80 3.73 1.11
CA TYR A 61 -15.53 3.32 -0.10
C TYR A 61 -16.38 2.06 0.13
N ASN A 62 -15.93 1.12 0.96
CA ASN A 62 -16.72 -0.06 1.33
C ASN A 62 -18.00 0.33 2.08
N ILE A 63 -17.92 1.29 3.00
CA ILE A 63 -19.12 1.82 3.67
C ILE A 63 -20.09 2.41 2.65
N LYS A 64 -19.62 3.27 1.73
CA LYS A 64 -20.44 3.86 0.66
C LYS A 64 -21.06 2.77 -0.22
N ARG A 65 -20.29 1.75 -0.60
CA ARG A 65 -20.80 0.61 -1.38
C ARG A 65 -21.96 -0.10 -0.69
N TYR A 66 -21.84 -0.37 0.61
CA TYR A 66 -22.94 -0.99 1.36
C TYR A 66 -24.14 -0.04 1.56
N GLN A 67 -23.91 1.25 1.71
CA GLN A 67 -25.00 2.24 1.74
C GLN A 67 -25.75 2.29 0.40
N LEU A 68 -25.02 2.28 -0.72
CA LEU A 68 -25.61 2.27 -2.05
C LEU A 68 -26.37 0.96 -2.37
N SER A 69 -26.12 -0.12 -1.64
CA SER A 69 -26.88 -1.37 -1.81
C SER A 69 -28.36 -1.30 -1.41
N TYR A 70 -28.80 -0.17 -0.82
CA TYR A 70 -30.21 0.10 -0.61
C TYR A 70 -30.93 0.60 -1.88
N LEU A 71 -30.17 1.07 -2.87
CA LEU A 71 -30.73 1.50 -4.16
C LEU A 71 -31.04 0.28 -5.05
N PRO A 72 -32.05 0.38 -5.93
CA PRO A 72 -32.29 -0.64 -6.94
C PRO A 72 -31.06 -0.82 -7.83
N THR A 73 -30.76 -2.07 -8.17
CA THR A 73 -29.77 -2.40 -9.19
C THR A 73 -30.44 -2.50 -10.55
N VAL A 74 -29.84 -1.91 -11.55
CA VAL A 74 -30.30 -1.97 -12.94
C VAL A 74 -29.23 -2.69 -13.75
N ALA A 75 -29.60 -3.79 -14.39
CA ALA A 75 -28.71 -4.57 -15.25
C ALA A 75 -29.33 -4.68 -16.63
N MET A 76 -28.53 -4.38 -17.65
CA MET A 76 -28.90 -4.59 -19.06
C MET A 76 -28.20 -5.85 -19.53
N SER A 77 -28.95 -6.75 -20.17
CA SER A 77 -28.43 -7.98 -20.77
C SER A 77 -28.86 -8.07 -22.23
N GLY A 78 -27.98 -8.59 -23.06
CA GLY A 78 -28.29 -8.86 -24.46
C GLY A 78 -27.54 -10.10 -24.94
N ALA A 79 -28.18 -10.88 -25.78
CA ALA A 79 -27.53 -11.98 -26.46
C ALA A 79 -27.97 -12.05 -27.93
N TYR A 80 -27.02 -12.46 -28.76
CA TYR A 80 -27.22 -12.77 -30.15
C TYR A 80 -26.65 -14.15 -30.41
N THR A 81 -27.53 -15.11 -30.76
CA THR A 81 -27.16 -16.50 -30.92
C THR A 81 -27.64 -17.01 -32.25
N LYS A 82 -26.79 -17.72 -32.96
CA LYS A 82 -27.18 -18.50 -34.16
C LYS A 82 -27.21 -19.98 -33.76
N ASN A 83 -28.37 -20.60 -33.90
CA ASN A 83 -28.59 -22.01 -33.62
C ASN A 83 -28.97 -22.76 -34.91
N ALA A 84 -28.41 -23.94 -35.06
CA ALA A 84 -28.84 -24.88 -36.12
C ALA A 84 -29.37 -26.13 -35.45
N GLN A 85 -30.65 -26.49 -35.76
CA GLN A 85 -31.27 -27.76 -35.34
C GLN A 85 -31.31 -28.71 -36.50
N ARG A 86 -30.63 -29.87 -36.40
CA ARG A 86 -30.48 -30.82 -37.48
C ARG A 86 -30.60 -32.24 -36.92
N ASN A 87 -31.23 -33.14 -37.68
CA ASN A 87 -31.36 -34.54 -37.29
C ASN A 87 -30.10 -35.37 -37.56
N GLN A 88 -29.11 -34.80 -38.29
CA GLN A 88 -27.83 -35.44 -38.58
C GLN A 88 -26.68 -34.44 -38.37
N PHE A 89 -25.53 -34.95 -37.98
CA PHE A 89 -24.35 -34.12 -37.78
C PHE A 89 -23.76 -33.65 -39.10
N THR A 90 -24.29 -32.54 -39.64
CA THR A 90 -23.85 -31.90 -40.91
C THR A 90 -23.37 -30.49 -40.69
N PHE A 91 -22.50 -30.30 -39.69
CA PHE A 91 -22.10 -28.97 -39.24
C PHE A 91 -21.46 -28.11 -40.33
N PHE A 92 -20.69 -28.73 -41.25
CA PHE A 92 -19.97 -28.03 -42.33
C PHE A 92 -20.75 -27.84 -43.63
N LYS A 93 -21.97 -28.36 -43.72
CA LYS A 93 -22.85 -28.14 -44.89
C LYS A 93 -23.73 -26.92 -44.68
N SER A 94 -24.01 -26.19 -45.75
CA SER A 94 -24.97 -25.10 -45.71
C SER A 94 -26.34 -25.62 -45.30
N GLY A 95 -26.95 -25.03 -44.31
CA GLY A 95 -28.26 -25.37 -43.80
C GLY A 95 -28.84 -24.19 -43.01
N ASP A 96 -30.10 -24.30 -42.64
CA ASP A 96 -30.83 -23.23 -42.00
C ASP A 96 -30.26 -22.93 -40.60
N TRP A 97 -29.82 -21.68 -40.41
CA TRP A 97 -29.41 -21.15 -39.12
C TRP A 97 -30.50 -20.23 -38.59
N PHE A 98 -30.98 -20.52 -37.40
CA PHE A 98 -31.96 -19.68 -36.72
C PHE A 98 -31.23 -18.65 -35.85
N THR A 99 -31.58 -17.41 -36.08
CA THR A 99 -31.02 -16.30 -35.31
C THR A 99 -31.98 -15.96 -34.17
N THR A 100 -31.51 -15.98 -32.95
CA THR A 100 -32.24 -15.52 -31.79
C THR A 100 -31.47 -14.33 -31.20
N SER A 101 -32.15 -13.21 -31.01
CA SER A 101 -31.59 -12.04 -30.33
C SER A 101 -32.57 -11.55 -29.28
N PHE A 102 -32.05 -11.16 -28.14
CA PHE A 102 -32.83 -10.47 -27.14
C PHE A 102 -32.02 -9.36 -26.47
N ILE A 103 -32.73 -8.33 -26.05
CA ILE A 103 -32.23 -7.29 -25.15
C ILE A 103 -33.19 -7.25 -23.97
N GLY A 104 -32.65 -7.33 -22.76
CA GLY A 104 -33.41 -7.31 -21.51
C GLY A 104 -32.91 -6.24 -20.55
N LEU A 105 -33.81 -5.61 -19.84
CA LEU A 105 -33.52 -4.71 -18.73
C LEU A 105 -34.08 -5.34 -17.46
N ASN A 106 -33.21 -5.60 -16.49
CA ASN A 106 -33.59 -6.16 -15.20
C ASN A 106 -33.38 -5.11 -14.12
N ILE A 107 -34.45 -4.77 -13.39
CA ILE A 107 -34.41 -3.87 -12.24
C ILE A 107 -34.73 -4.69 -11.00
N SER A 108 -33.78 -4.78 -10.06
CA SER A 108 -33.93 -5.53 -8.81
C SER A 108 -33.83 -4.57 -7.62
N ALA A 109 -34.91 -4.49 -6.84
CA ALA A 109 -34.99 -3.68 -5.62
C ALA A 109 -35.21 -4.58 -4.42
N PRO A 110 -34.24 -4.79 -3.55
CA PRO A 110 -34.44 -5.59 -2.35
C PRO A 110 -35.26 -4.80 -1.32
N ILE A 111 -36.47 -5.27 -1.00
CA ILE A 111 -37.40 -4.62 -0.07
C ILE A 111 -37.02 -4.90 1.38
N PHE A 112 -36.72 -6.16 1.71
CA PHE A 112 -36.35 -6.59 3.05
C PHE A 112 -35.31 -7.70 3.00
N ASP A 113 -34.27 -7.61 3.84
CA ASP A 113 -33.14 -8.54 3.89
C ASP A 113 -32.80 -9.01 5.32
N GLY A 114 -33.75 -8.92 6.25
CA GLY A 114 -33.51 -9.30 7.64
C GLY A 114 -32.43 -8.48 8.34
N PHE A 115 -32.27 -7.20 8.01
CA PHE A 115 -31.25 -6.28 8.53
C PHE A 115 -29.79 -6.63 8.13
N ALA A 116 -29.59 -7.55 7.20
CA ALA A 116 -28.26 -7.97 6.78
C ALA A 116 -27.44 -6.79 6.22
N ARG A 117 -28.05 -5.83 5.49
CA ARG A 117 -27.37 -4.63 5.00
C ARG A 117 -26.90 -3.71 6.12
N LYS A 118 -27.78 -3.50 7.13
CA LYS A 118 -27.43 -2.73 8.32
C LYS A 118 -26.22 -3.33 9.06
N ALA A 119 -26.23 -4.65 9.24
CA ALA A 119 -25.13 -5.36 9.87
C ALA A 119 -23.80 -5.22 9.08
N ARG A 120 -23.86 -5.31 7.73
CA ARG A 120 -22.68 -5.12 6.87
C ARG A 120 -22.13 -3.70 6.97
N ILE A 121 -22.98 -2.67 7.01
CA ILE A 121 -22.56 -1.28 7.20
C ILE A 121 -21.91 -1.09 8.57
N THR A 122 -22.52 -1.66 9.63
CA THR A 122 -21.93 -1.60 10.97
C THR A 122 -20.56 -2.27 11.02
N LYS A 123 -20.43 -3.45 10.41
CA LYS A 123 -19.13 -4.13 10.28
C LYS A 123 -18.12 -3.27 9.55
N ALA A 124 -18.47 -2.71 8.38
CA ALA A 124 -17.57 -1.86 7.61
C ALA A 124 -17.14 -0.59 8.37
N LYS A 125 -17.99 -0.05 9.24
CA LYS A 125 -17.62 1.07 10.12
C LYS A 125 -16.60 0.65 11.19
N ILE A 126 -16.75 -0.56 11.74
CA ILE A 126 -15.79 -1.10 12.70
C ILE A 126 -14.44 -1.35 12.01
N ASP A 127 -14.44 -1.91 10.78
CA ASP A 127 -13.23 -2.13 10.00
C ASP A 127 -12.51 -0.79 9.70
N LEU A 128 -13.25 0.29 9.42
CA LEU A 128 -12.69 1.63 9.28
C LEU A 128 -12.05 2.11 10.58
N GLN A 129 -12.73 1.97 11.71
CA GLN A 129 -12.22 2.38 13.02
C GLN A 129 -10.95 1.61 13.40
N GLN A 130 -10.88 0.31 13.09
CA GLN A 130 -9.67 -0.48 13.29
C GLN A 130 -8.50 0.06 12.48
N THR A 131 -8.74 0.43 11.21
CA THR A 131 -7.69 1.00 10.35
C THR A 131 -7.26 2.39 10.83
N GLU A 132 -8.17 3.20 11.36
CA GLU A 132 -7.84 4.49 11.98
C GLU A 132 -6.95 4.30 13.21
N ASN A 133 -7.26 3.33 14.06
CA ASN A 133 -6.42 2.98 15.20
C ASN A 133 -5.03 2.48 14.76
N GLN A 134 -4.96 1.66 13.71
CA GLN A 134 -3.69 1.23 13.14
C GLN A 134 -2.86 2.41 12.62
N LEU A 135 -3.49 3.38 11.95
CA LEU A 135 -2.83 4.59 11.46
C LEU A 135 -2.29 5.44 12.62
N GLN A 136 -3.05 5.55 13.71
CA GLN A 136 -2.60 6.26 14.91
C GLN A 136 -1.42 5.56 15.59
N ASN A 137 -1.49 4.24 15.74
CA ASN A 137 -0.38 3.46 16.30
C ASN A 137 0.88 3.57 15.42
N LEU A 138 0.72 3.54 14.10
CA LEU A 138 1.83 3.70 13.18
C LEU A 138 2.49 5.08 13.32
N ARG A 139 1.72 6.16 13.52
CA ARG A 139 2.27 7.49 13.82
C ARG A 139 3.14 7.47 15.06
N LEU A 140 2.62 6.90 16.16
CA LEU A 140 3.38 6.81 17.43
C LEU A 140 4.67 6.00 17.25
N THR A 141 4.62 4.91 16.50
CA THR A 141 5.81 4.10 16.19
C THR A 141 6.84 4.90 15.40
N ILE A 142 6.40 5.60 14.37
CA ILE A 142 7.28 6.44 13.54
C ILE A 142 7.90 7.56 14.38
N ASP A 143 7.14 8.23 15.24
CA ASP A 143 7.65 9.28 16.13
C ASP A 143 8.70 8.73 17.09
N ALA A 144 8.47 7.55 17.63
CA ALA A 144 9.44 6.86 18.49
C ALA A 144 10.71 6.49 17.72
N GLU A 145 10.60 5.95 16.50
CA GLU A 145 11.74 5.61 15.64
C GLU A 145 12.57 6.85 15.29
N VAL A 146 11.91 7.95 14.88
CA VAL A 146 12.59 9.20 14.54
C VAL A 146 13.29 9.78 15.76
N THR A 147 12.63 9.77 16.92
CA THR A 147 13.23 10.25 18.18
C THR A 147 14.44 9.41 18.57
N GLN A 148 14.31 8.08 18.49
CA GLN A 148 15.41 7.15 18.78
C GLN A 148 16.58 7.35 17.82
N ALA A 149 16.31 7.55 16.53
CA ALA A 149 17.35 7.80 15.53
C ALA A 149 18.12 9.11 15.83
N LYS A 150 17.39 10.20 16.19
CA LYS A 150 17.99 11.47 16.60
C LYS A 150 18.88 11.33 17.84
N MET A 151 18.40 10.59 18.86
CA MET A 151 19.17 10.31 20.08
C MET A 151 20.43 9.49 19.79
N ASN A 152 20.31 8.43 18.99
CA ASN A 152 21.45 7.60 18.61
C ASN A 152 22.50 8.42 17.85
N PHE A 153 22.06 9.30 16.96
CA PHE A 153 22.94 10.19 16.22
C PHE A 153 23.67 11.17 17.16
N ALA A 154 22.95 11.83 18.05
CA ALA A 154 23.58 12.75 19.04
C ALA A 154 24.61 12.02 19.91
N THR A 155 24.32 10.79 20.33
CA THR A 155 25.25 9.95 21.08
C THR A 155 26.49 9.60 20.26
N ALA A 156 26.32 9.26 18.97
CA ALA A 156 27.43 8.95 18.08
C ALA A 156 28.38 10.14 17.88
N ILE A 157 27.83 11.35 17.68
CA ILE A 157 28.61 12.60 17.59
C ILE A 157 29.38 12.87 18.88
N SER A 158 28.70 12.71 20.02
CA SER A 158 29.36 12.88 21.33
C SER A 158 30.53 11.93 21.52
N THR A 159 30.32 10.63 21.18
CA THR A 159 31.35 9.59 21.25
C THR A 159 32.55 9.93 20.34
N LEU A 160 32.27 10.37 19.11
CA LEU A 160 33.31 10.79 18.16
C LEU A 160 34.17 11.93 18.75
N ASN A 161 33.52 12.95 19.33
CA ASN A 161 34.21 14.08 19.94
C ASN A 161 35.08 13.66 21.14
N TYR A 162 34.61 12.75 21.98
CA TYR A 162 35.43 12.21 23.07
C TYR A 162 36.61 11.38 22.55
N GLN A 163 36.44 10.59 21.53
CA GLN A 163 37.53 9.80 20.94
C GLN A 163 38.63 10.74 20.33
N LYS A 164 38.20 11.81 19.62
CA LYS A 164 39.13 12.79 19.11
C LYS A 164 39.96 13.45 20.22
N LYS A 165 39.31 13.89 21.33
CA LYS A 165 40.00 14.45 22.46
C LYS A 165 40.99 13.45 23.09
N ASN A 166 40.62 12.20 23.19
CA ASN A 166 41.50 11.15 23.73
C ASN A 166 42.72 10.93 22.81
N MET A 167 42.55 10.98 21.49
CA MET A 167 43.67 10.90 20.56
C MET A 167 44.66 12.10 20.71
N GLN A 168 44.10 13.33 20.83
CA GLN A 168 44.92 14.52 21.03
C GLN A 168 45.68 14.56 22.36
N LEU A 169 45.17 13.85 23.39
CA LEU A 169 45.83 13.73 24.68
C LEU A 169 46.92 12.63 24.71
N ALA A 170 46.88 11.71 23.75
CA ALA A 170 47.83 10.58 23.63
C ALA A 170 49.03 10.89 22.72
N GLU A 171 48.98 11.97 21.95
CA GLU A 171 50.10 12.55 21.19
C GLU A 171 50.89 13.56 22.05
#